data_f3bc0a19607fd6accd4fca750d842098
#
_entry.id   f3bc0a19607fd6accd4fca750d842098
#
_cell.length_a   1.000
_cell.length_b   1.000
_cell.length_c   1.000
_cell.angle_alpha   90.00
_cell.angle_beta   90.00
_cell.angle_gamma   90.00
#
_symmetry.space_group_name_H-M   'P 1'
#
loop_
_entity.id
_entity.type
_entity.pdbx_description
1 polymer ?
#
loop_
_entity_poly.entity_id
_entity_poly.type
_entity_poly.pdbx_seq_one_letter_code
_entity_poly.pdbx_strand_id
1 'polypeptide(L)'
;MPAVGVPHGMTNWVAQTQATEQKCHPPYYYFQDAIQGFRASHWMNGSCTQDYGSVTIMPLSNKLETDPAKRASSFDHAQETATPSYYSVDLNDYGIHAELTGLSRAGIMQFSFEQDGDHYIVIEPNSDEGIAFVEIDPEKKEITGYNPVHLSLIHISEPT
;
A
#
# COMPACT_ATOMS: atom_id res chain seq x y z
N MET A 1 -9.28 -5.14 9.71
CA MET A 1 -8.45 -4.54 8.63
C MET A 1 -9.05 -4.98 7.30
N PRO A 2 -9.40 -4.06 6.41
CA PRO A 2 -9.95 -4.36 5.09
C PRO A 2 -8.82 -4.81 4.15
N ALA A 3 -8.41 -6.05 4.27
CA ALA A 3 -7.36 -6.64 3.47
C ALA A 3 -7.97 -7.45 2.32
N VAL A 4 -7.56 -7.17 1.11
CA VAL A 4 -8.05 -7.79 -0.13
C VAL A 4 -7.07 -8.83 -0.62
N GLY A 5 -7.55 -10.04 -0.82
CA GLY A 5 -6.77 -11.15 -1.35
C GLY A 5 -7.56 -12.44 -1.41
N VAL A 6 -6.96 -13.49 -1.94
CA VAL A 6 -7.55 -14.82 -1.92
C VAL A 6 -7.27 -15.52 -0.58
N PRO A 7 -8.09 -16.46 -0.14
CA PRO A 7 -7.79 -17.30 1.02
C PRO A 7 -6.40 -17.94 0.87
N HIS A 8 -5.57 -17.82 1.92
CA HIS A 8 -4.18 -18.29 1.92
C HIS A 8 -3.27 -17.61 0.87
N GLY A 9 -3.62 -16.41 0.42
CA GLY A 9 -2.73 -15.58 -0.39
C GLY A 9 -1.46 -15.19 0.36
N MET A 10 -0.36 -14.96 -0.38
CA MET A 10 0.91 -14.56 0.21
C MET A 10 0.99 -13.04 0.44
N THR A 11 0.19 -12.27 -0.27
CA THR A 11 0.14 -10.82 -0.18
C THR A 11 -1.30 -10.36 -0.11
N ASN A 12 -1.59 -9.48 0.81
CA ASN A 12 -2.87 -8.80 0.90
C ASN A 12 -2.69 -7.33 0.51
N TRP A 13 -3.65 -6.78 -0.23
CA TRP A 13 -3.68 -5.35 -0.51
C TRP A 13 -4.58 -4.65 0.49
N VAL A 14 -4.10 -3.57 1.07
CA VAL A 14 -4.80 -2.87 2.13
C VAL A 14 -4.57 -1.36 2.02
N ALA A 15 -5.61 -0.56 2.31
CA ALA A 15 -5.44 0.87 2.50
C ALA A 15 -4.53 1.10 3.71
N GLN A 16 -3.51 1.94 3.55
CA GLN A 16 -2.59 2.31 4.61
C GLN A 16 -3.05 3.63 5.23
N THR A 17 -3.44 3.61 6.49
CA THR A 17 -3.84 4.81 7.22
C THR A 17 -2.75 5.28 8.21
N GLN A 18 -1.75 4.48 8.47
CA GLN A 18 -0.65 4.80 9.38
C GLN A 18 0.65 4.09 9.01
N ALA A 19 1.77 4.58 9.53
CA ALA A 19 3.07 3.93 9.41
C ALA A 19 3.07 2.56 10.12
N THR A 20 3.76 1.58 9.52
CA THR A 20 3.80 0.19 10.00
C THR A 20 5.19 -0.29 10.39
N GLU A 21 6.14 0.61 10.40
CA GLU A 21 7.55 0.36 10.76
C GLU A 21 7.71 0.04 12.26
N GLN A 22 6.69 0.32 13.04
CA GLN A 22 6.63 -0.05 14.45
C GLN A 22 5.95 -1.40 14.64
N LYS A 23 6.44 -2.20 15.58
CA LYS A 23 5.83 -3.48 15.93
C LYS A 23 4.41 -3.31 16.45
N CYS A 24 3.55 -4.28 16.17
CA CYS A 24 2.14 -4.32 16.55
C CYS A 24 1.25 -3.31 15.82
N HIS A 25 1.75 -2.56 14.85
CA HIS A 25 0.96 -1.58 14.12
C HIS A 25 0.45 -2.18 12.79
N PRO A 26 -0.87 -2.34 12.62
CA PRO A 26 -1.44 -2.73 11.34
C PRO A 26 -1.36 -1.58 10.34
N PRO A 27 -1.34 -1.87 9.04
CA PRO A 27 -1.39 -0.81 8.01
C PRO A 27 -2.64 0.06 8.09
N TYR A 28 -3.77 -0.51 8.42
CA TYR A 28 -5.06 0.17 8.51
C TYR A 28 -5.58 0.20 9.94
N TYR A 29 -5.99 1.38 10.38
CA TYR A 29 -6.65 1.58 11.66
C TYR A 29 -7.97 2.32 11.49
N TYR A 30 -9.08 1.70 11.86
CA TYR A 30 -10.45 2.16 11.57
C TYR A 30 -10.76 3.57 12.10
N PHE A 31 -10.13 4.01 13.18
CA PHE A 31 -10.39 5.34 13.74
C PHE A 31 -9.60 6.47 13.07
N GLN A 32 -8.85 6.17 12.04
CA GLN A 32 -8.16 7.17 11.24
C GLN A 32 -9.00 7.52 10.01
N ASP A 33 -8.91 8.76 9.59
CA ASP A 33 -9.73 9.39 8.55
C ASP A 33 -8.93 9.78 7.29
N ALA A 34 -7.69 9.34 7.20
CA ALA A 34 -6.82 9.64 6.07
C ALA A 34 -6.05 8.40 5.59
N ILE A 35 -5.95 8.25 4.26
CA ILE A 35 -5.22 7.18 3.57
C ILE A 35 -3.92 7.74 3.01
N GLN A 36 -2.79 7.09 3.33
CA GLN A 36 -1.44 7.43 2.87
C GLN A 36 -1.04 6.69 1.59
N GLY A 37 -1.81 5.68 1.21
CA GLY A 37 -1.62 4.85 0.02
C GLY A 37 -2.22 3.46 0.18
N PHE A 38 -1.94 2.59 -0.79
CA PHE A 38 -2.39 1.19 -0.83
C PHE A 38 -1.17 0.28 -0.75
N ARG A 39 -1.12 -0.53 0.30
CA ARG A 39 0.05 -1.31 0.68
C ARG A 39 -0.10 -2.78 0.33
N ALA A 40 0.92 -3.35 -0.30
CA ALA A 40 1.11 -4.80 -0.34
C ALA A 40 1.61 -5.26 1.03
N SER A 41 0.76 -5.89 1.81
CA SER A 41 1.02 -6.23 3.21
C SER A 41 1.22 -7.73 3.39
N HIS A 42 2.19 -8.09 4.23
CA HIS A 42 2.42 -9.45 4.73
C HIS A 42 2.12 -9.55 6.23
N TRP A 43 1.61 -8.49 6.82
CA TRP A 43 1.33 -8.41 8.24
C TRP A 43 0.25 -9.41 8.66
N MET A 44 0.55 -10.21 9.66
CA MET A 44 -0.40 -11.16 10.24
C MET A 44 -1.26 -10.46 11.29
N ASN A 45 -2.58 -10.51 11.13
CA ASN A 45 -3.53 -9.91 12.05
C ASN A 45 -3.28 -10.35 13.49
N GLY A 46 -3.16 -9.36 14.37
CA GLY A 46 -2.88 -9.59 15.79
C GLY A 46 -1.42 -9.89 16.11
N SER A 47 -0.54 -9.86 15.13
CA SER A 47 0.90 -10.01 15.32
C SER A 47 1.52 -8.75 15.91
N CYS A 48 2.56 -8.92 16.72
CA CYS A 48 3.47 -7.85 17.10
C CYS A 48 4.77 -7.88 16.26
N THR A 49 4.67 -8.40 15.05
CA THR A 49 5.74 -8.33 14.06
C THR A 49 5.48 -7.10 13.17
N GLN A 50 6.52 -6.38 12.82
CA GLN A 50 6.50 -5.31 11.86
C GLN A 50 6.11 -5.85 10.47
N ASP A 51 5.39 -5.08 9.66
CA ASP A 51 5.15 -5.45 8.26
C ASP A 51 6.47 -5.33 7.46
N TYR A 52 6.71 -6.23 6.54
CA TYR A 52 7.99 -6.37 5.86
C TYR A 52 7.83 -6.64 4.37
N GLY A 53 8.89 -6.33 3.62
CA GLY A 53 8.95 -6.64 2.18
C GLY A 53 7.81 -6.01 1.38
N SER A 54 7.29 -4.89 1.81
CA SER A 54 6.08 -4.30 1.28
C SER A 54 6.36 -3.09 0.37
N VAL A 55 5.39 -2.75 -0.44
CA VAL A 55 5.38 -1.57 -1.30
C VAL A 55 4.07 -0.82 -1.09
N THR A 56 4.13 0.50 -1.07
CA THR A 56 2.94 1.36 -1.03
C THR A 56 2.78 2.10 -2.34
N ILE A 57 1.56 2.11 -2.86
CA ILE A 57 1.19 2.80 -4.11
C ILE A 57 0.18 3.88 -3.75
N MET A 58 0.45 5.14 -4.16
CA MET A 58 -0.47 6.26 -3.93
C MET A 58 -0.70 7.03 -5.22
N PRO A 59 -1.96 7.12 -5.70
CA PRO A 59 -2.32 8.01 -6.78
C PRO A 59 -2.48 9.44 -6.26
N LEU A 60 -2.04 10.42 -7.04
CA LEU A 60 -2.12 11.85 -6.71
C LEU A 60 -2.61 12.65 -7.92
N SER A 61 -3.32 13.74 -7.67
CA SER A 61 -3.74 14.71 -8.69
C SER A 61 -3.11 16.08 -8.42
N ASN A 62 -2.73 16.77 -9.49
CA ASN A 62 -2.28 18.18 -9.53
C ASN A 62 -0.97 18.48 -8.79
N LYS A 63 -0.63 17.78 -7.73
CA LYS A 63 0.58 18.02 -6.95
C LYS A 63 1.28 16.71 -6.63
N LEU A 64 2.57 16.64 -6.96
CA LEU A 64 3.42 15.55 -6.51
C LEU A 64 3.89 15.81 -5.07
N GLU A 65 3.57 14.90 -4.17
CA GLU A 65 4.02 14.88 -2.78
C GLU A 65 4.50 13.46 -2.42
N THR A 66 5.71 13.36 -1.91
CA THR A 66 6.33 12.06 -1.58
C THR A 66 6.29 11.74 -0.09
N ASP A 67 6.13 12.73 0.78
CA ASP A 67 6.01 12.53 2.22
C ASP A 67 4.66 11.85 2.54
N PRO A 68 4.64 10.63 3.14
CA PRO A 68 3.42 9.91 3.42
C PRO A 68 2.38 10.68 4.24
N ALA A 69 2.83 11.46 5.22
CA ALA A 69 1.94 12.23 6.08
C ALA A 69 1.31 13.42 5.34
N LYS A 70 2.03 14.01 4.39
CA LYS A 70 1.56 15.17 3.63
C LYS A 70 0.74 14.80 2.40
N ARG A 71 0.98 13.59 1.84
CA ARG A 71 0.19 13.06 0.72
C ARG A 71 -1.07 12.36 1.15
N ALA A 72 -1.28 12.14 2.44
CA ALA A 72 -2.46 11.48 2.94
C ALA A 72 -3.73 12.21 2.47
N SER A 73 -4.71 11.44 2.00
CA SER A 73 -6.02 11.95 1.58
C SER A 73 -7.08 11.57 2.59
N SER A 74 -7.94 12.50 2.92
CA SER A 74 -9.14 12.21 3.68
C SER A 74 -10.06 11.25 2.92
N PHE A 75 -10.82 10.43 3.63
CA PHE A 75 -11.84 9.54 3.09
C PHE A 75 -13.02 9.41 4.06
N ASP A 76 -14.13 8.87 3.57
CA ASP A 76 -15.33 8.63 4.40
C ASP A 76 -15.63 7.12 4.45
N HIS A 77 -15.70 6.56 5.63
CA HIS A 77 -16.08 5.16 5.86
C HIS A 77 -17.47 4.80 5.31
N ALA A 78 -18.38 5.76 5.17
CA ALA A 78 -19.68 5.54 4.55
C ALA A 78 -19.59 5.26 3.04
N GLN A 79 -18.49 5.69 2.40
CA GLN A 79 -18.20 5.48 0.98
C GLN A 79 -17.16 4.36 0.76
N GLU A 80 -16.64 3.80 1.84
CA GLU A 80 -15.70 2.68 1.79
C GLU A 80 -16.44 1.37 1.55
N THR A 81 -16.04 0.61 0.55
CA THR A 81 -16.53 -0.75 0.32
C THR A 81 -15.41 -1.74 0.59
N ALA A 82 -15.64 -2.69 1.49
CA ALA A 82 -14.64 -3.69 1.85
C ALA A 82 -15.26 -5.09 1.87
N THR A 83 -14.79 -5.95 0.99
CA THR A 83 -15.08 -7.39 0.95
C THR A 83 -13.77 -8.18 0.94
N PRO A 84 -13.76 -9.48 1.14
CA PRO A 84 -12.52 -10.27 1.10
C PRO A 84 -11.78 -10.22 -0.26
N SER A 85 -12.49 -9.94 -1.35
CA SER A 85 -11.93 -9.95 -2.72
C SER A 85 -11.95 -8.59 -3.41
N TYR A 86 -12.51 -7.56 -2.79
CA TYR A 86 -12.64 -6.25 -3.40
C TYR A 86 -12.67 -5.16 -2.34
N TYR A 87 -11.96 -4.06 -2.63
CA TYR A 87 -11.98 -2.86 -1.84
C TYR A 87 -12.11 -1.64 -2.74
N SER A 88 -12.92 -0.67 -2.34
CA SER A 88 -12.95 0.64 -2.98
C SER A 88 -13.14 1.77 -1.99
N VAL A 89 -12.62 2.94 -2.34
CA VAL A 89 -12.68 4.15 -1.52
C VAL A 89 -12.45 5.39 -2.39
N ASP A 90 -13.04 6.50 -1.99
CA ASP A 90 -12.79 7.81 -2.58
C ASP A 90 -11.70 8.56 -1.78
N LEU A 91 -10.66 9.03 -2.50
CA LEU A 91 -9.61 9.89 -1.97
C LEU A 91 -10.06 11.35 -2.18
N ASN A 92 -10.73 11.92 -1.17
CA ASN A 92 -11.46 13.17 -1.30
C ASN A 92 -10.58 14.38 -1.65
N ASP A 93 -9.34 14.41 -1.14
CA ASP A 93 -8.44 15.55 -1.36
C ASP A 93 -7.87 15.59 -2.78
N TYR A 94 -7.97 14.48 -3.52
CA TYR A 94 -7.47 14.34 -4.88
C TYR A 94 -8.56 14.13 -5.93
N GLY A 95 -9.82 13.89 -5.52
CA GLY A 95 -10.89 13.52 -6.46
C GLY A 95 -10.56 12.23 -7.21
N ILE A 96 -10.15 11.18 -6.49
CA ILE A 96 -9.76 9.91 -7.08
C ILE A 96 -10.59 8.79 -6.46
N HIS A 97 -11.26 8.02 -7.31
CA HIS A 97 -11.85 6.75 -6.90
C HIS A 97 -10.84 5.63 -7.09
N ALA A 98 -10.53 4.91 -6.03
CA ALA A 98 -9.59 3.81 -6.00
C ALA A 98 -10.30 2.47 -5.80
N GLU A 99 -9.96 1.48 -6.62
CA GLU A 99 -10.49 0.11 -6.56
C GLU A 99 -9.33 -0.89 -6.54
N LEU A 100 -9.45 -1.92 -5.72
CA LEU A 100 -8.42 -2.94 -5.56
C LEU A 100 -9.03 -4.34 -5.53
N THR A 101 -8.33 -5.28 -6.16
CA THR A 101 -8.56 -6.71 -6.00
C THR A 101 -7.23 -7.46 -5.93
N GLY A 102 -7.22 -8.64 -5.30
CA GLY A 102 -5.98 -9.39 -5.07
C GLY A 102 -6.08 -10.86 -5.45
N LEU A 103 -4.96 -11.40 -5.90
CA LEU A 103 -4.69 -12.81 -6.11
C LEU A 103 -3.64 -13.29 -5.10
N SER A 104 -3.19 -14.54 -5.22
CA SER A 104 -2.24 -15.14 -4.28
C SER A 104 -0.91 -14.36 -4.15
N ARG A 105 -0.41 -13.76 -5.23
CA ARG A 105 0.88 -13.02 -5.27
C ARG A 105 0.81 -11.75 -6.12
N ALA A 106 -0.37 -11.35 -6.54
CA ALA A 106 -0.57 -10.21 -7.42
C ALA A 106 -1.82 -9.44 -7.01
N GLY A 107 -1.96 -8.22 -7.48
CA GLY A 107 -3.15 -7.41 -7.34
C GLY A 107 -3.37 -6.56 -8.57
N ILE A 108 -4.59 -6.08 -8.70
CA ILE A 108 -4.97 -5.09 -9.70
C ILE A 108 -5.52 -3.90 -8.94
N MET A 109 -5.06 -2.73 -9.31
CA MET A 109 -5.57 -1.46 -8.83
C MET A 109 -6.06 -0.65 -10.01
N GLN A 110 -7.22 -0.01 -9.85
CA GLN A 110 -7.76 0.94 -10.80
C GLN A 110 -7.97 2.27 -10.09
N PHE A 111 -7.49 3.33 -10.71
CA PHE A 111 -7.65 4.69 -10.22
C PHE A 111 -8.39 5.52 -11.26
N SER A 112 -9.56 6.02 -10.89
CA SER A 112 -10.39 6.89 -11.71
C SER A 112 -10.25 8.33 -11.21
N PHE A 113 -9.77 9.21 -12.07
CA PHE A 113 -9.53 10.62 -11.77
C PHE A 113 -10.73 11.46 -12.22
N GLU A 114 -11.30 12.24 -11.32
CA GLU A 114 -12.48 13.08 -11.62
C GLU A 114 -12.12 14.36 -12.35
N GLN A 115 -10.90 14.83 -12.18
CA GLN A 115 -10.44 16.12 -12.73
C GLN A 115 -9.39 15.90 -13.81
N ASP A 116 -9.42 16.75 -14.82
CA ASP A 116 -8.33 16.87 -15.79
C ASP A 116 -7.12 17.54 -15.12
N GLY A 117 -5.92 17.13 -15.48
CA GLY A 117 -4.70 17.71 -14.93
C GLY A 117 -3.51 16.74 -14.92
N ASP A 118 -2.50 17.09 -14.16
CA ASP A 118 -1.35 16.21 -13.96
C ASP A 118 -1.70 15.12 -12.94
N HIS A 119 -1.48 13.88 -13.33
CA HIS A 119 -1.70 12.72 -12.47
C HIS A 119 -0.38 11.99 -12.21
N TYR A 120 -0.20 11.57 -10.98
CA TYR A 120 1.02 10.90 -10.53
C TYR A 120 0.67 9.60 -9.83
N ILE A 121 1.55 8.60 -9.96
CA ILE A 121 1.53 7.39 -9.13
C ILE A 121 2.85 7.35 -8.37
N VAL A 122 2.79 7.51 -7.06
CA VAL A 122 3.93 7.33 -6.18
C VAL A 122 4.04 5.85 -5.83
N ILE A 123 5.21 5.26 -6.04
CA ILE A 123 5.53 3.89 -5.63
C ILE A 123 6.67 3.98 -4.62
N GLU A 124 6.39 3.56 -3.41
CA GLU A 124 7.31 3.64 -2.29
C GLU A 124 7.63 2.24 -1.76
N PRO A 125 8.86 1.78 -1.91
CA PRO A 125 9.31 0.59 -1.20
C PRO A 125 9.48 0.93 0.28
N ASN A 126 8.77 0.20 1.13
CA ASN A 126 8.79 0.41 2.56
C ASN A 126 10.03 -0.27 3.18
N SER A 127 11.14 0.46 3.23
CA SER A 127 12.40 -0.01 3.77
C SER A 127 12.92 0.94 4.83
N ASP A 128 13.05 0.46 6.06
CA ASP A 128 13.57 1.25 7.20
C ASP A 128 15.05 1.63 7.03
N GLU A 129 15.81 0.87 6.23
CA GLU A 129 17.25 1.05 6.07
C GLU A 129 17.65 1.75 4.77
N GLY A 130 16.67 2.14 3.95
CA GLY A 130 16.93 2.86 2.69
C GLY A 130 17.68 2.06 1.62
N ILE A 131 17.67 0.73 1.70
CA ILE A 131 18.35 -0.16 0.74
C ILE A 131 17.42 -0.75 -0.30
N ALA A 132 16.19 -0.30 -0.37
CA ALA A 132 15.23 -0.67 -1.41
C ALA A 132 15.59 -0.01 -2.75
N PHE A 133 15.14 -0.62 -3.83
CA PHE A 133 15.41 -0.17 -5.19
C PHE A 133 14.14 -0.22 -6.03
N VAL A 134 13.95 0.81 -6.87
CA VAL A 134 12.87 0.89 -7.87
C VAL A 134 13.46 1.37 -9.19
N GLU A 135 13.12 0.71 -10.28
CA GLU A 135 13.50 1.06 -11.65
C GLU A 135 12.25 1.16 -12.53
N ILE A 136 12.18 2.19 -13.36
CA ILE A 136 11.10 2.41 -14.32
C ILE A 136 11.66 2.12 -15.72
N ASP A 137 11.03 1.18 -16.45
CA ASP A 137 11.27 0.90 -17.85
C ASP A 137 10.08 1.39 -18.70
N PRO A 138 10.18 2.59 -19.30
CA PRO A 138 9.08 3.15 -20.10
C PRO A 138 8.81 2.37 -21.39
N GLU A 139 9.81 1.68 -21.95
CA GLU A 139 9.66 0.92 -23.20
C GLU A 139 8.83 -0.34 -22.98
N LYS A 140 9.09 -1.04 -21.87
CA LYS A 140 8.31 -2.21 -21.47
C LYS A 140 7.03 -1.86 -20.71
N LYS A 141 6.88 -0.62 -20.28
CA LYS A 141 5.81 -0.18 -19.37
C LYS A 141 5.80 -0.97 -18.06
N GLU A 142 6.96 -1.19 -17.52
CA GLU A 142 7.19 -1.95 -16.29
C GLU A 142 7.87 -1.09 -15.23
N ILE A 143 7.52 -1.37 -13.99
CA ILE A 143 8.21 -0.85 -12.82
C ILE A 143 8.68 -2.08 -12.03
N THR A 144 9.97 -2.19 -11.83
CA THR A 144 10.59 -3.31 -11.11
C THR A 144 11.32 -2.79 -9.89
N GLY A 145 11.56 -3.67 -8.93
CA GLY A 145 12.29 -3.28 -7.74
C GLY A 145 12.39 -4.42 -6.74
N TYR A 146 13.06 -4.12 -5.64
CA TYR A 146 13.11 -5.00 -4.49
C TYR A 146 13.02 -4.19 -3.20
N ASN A 147 12.48 -4.84 -2.19
CA ASN A 147 12.45 -4.34 -0.83
C ASN A 147 13.02 -5.44 0.09
N PRO A 148 14.14 -5.21 0.77
CA PRO A 148 14.73 -6.22 1.64
C PRO A 148 13.80 -6.53 2.81
N VAL A 149 13.79 -7.79 3.20
CA VAL A 149 13.05 -8.27 4.36
C VAL A 149 13.97 -8.12 5.59
N HIS A 150 13.72 -7.12 6.42
CA HIS A 150 14.35 -7.00 7.72
C HIS A 150 13.41 -7.50 8.80
N LEU A 151 13.56 -8.76 9.18
CA LEU A 151 12.96 -9.30 10.40
C LEU A 151 13.92 -9.05 11.55
N SER A 152 13.70 -7.98 12.27
CA SER A 152 14.61 -7.51 13.34
C SER A 152 14.80 -8.47 14.51
N LEU A 153 14.30 -9.71 14.48
CA LEU A 153 14.40 -10.67 15.58
C LEU A 153 14.52 -12.15 15.19
N ILE A 154 14.58 -12.49 13.92
CA ILE A 154 14.84 -13.89 13.53
C ILE A 154 15.98 -13.88 12.52
N HIS A 155 17.17 -14.32 12.92
CA HIS A 155 18.19 -14.77 11.99
C HIS A 155 17.64 -16.00 11.28
N ILE A 156 17.08 -15.81 10.10
CA ILE A 156 16.96 -16.90 9.15
C ILE A 156 18.36 -16.98 8.53
N SER A 157 19.18 -17.92 9.03
CA SER A 157 20.38 -18.29 8.34
C SER A 157 19.96 -18.82 6.96
N GLU A 158 20.46 -18.19 5.89
CA GLU A 158 20.32 -18.73 4.56
C GLU A 158 20.85 -20.16 4.56
N PRO A 159 20.15 -21.14 3.95
CA PRO A 159 20.72 -22.44 3.73
C PRO A 159 21.91 -22.29 2.77
N THR A 160 23.09 -22.62 3.26
CA THR A 160 24.33 -22.76 2.46
C THR A 160 24.20 -23.82 1.38
#